data_8e3a91b0e2cf6b0e0dfd9be4d269d294
#
_entry.id   8e3a91b0e2cf6b0e0dfd9be4d269d294
#
_cell.length_a   1.000
_cell.length_b   1.000
_cell.length_c   1.000
_cell.angle_alpha   90.00
_cell.angle_beta   90.00
_cell.angle_gamma   90.00
#
_symmetry.space_group_name_H-M   'P 1'
#
loop_
_entity.id
_entity.type
_entity.pdbx_description
1 polymer ?
#
loop_
_entity_poly.entity_id
_entity_poly.type
_entity_poly.pdbx_seq_one_letter_code
_entity_poly.pdbx_strand_id
1 'polypeptide(L)'
;AFIVPTIEDVTITERTAKLAEFIPAANFVKDKSVMRVETSNAAGSHGSNIVSTELTVDNLVVRAAVGDFPANKAGNLEVTAKVTDSRGRTATKSKIIKVWDYYAPKIIGFLANRTGNGTNKTIIATVAANVSPLVIDGINRNPYTLKIQQLGTSAFSYPVLS
;
A
#
# COMPACT_ATOMS: atom_id res chain seq x y z
N ALA A 1 28.57 -30.61 -3.33
CA ALA A 1 27.69 -29.46 -3.54
C ALA A 1 26.25 -29.94 -3.59
N PHE A 2 25.36 -29.31 -2.82
CA PHE A 2 23.93 -29.60 -2.92
C PHE A 2 23.42 -29.06 -4.25
N ILE A 3 22.91 -29.96 -5.07
CA ILE A 3 22.35 -29.62 -6.38
C ILE A 3 20.86 -29.41 -6.17
N VAL A 4 20.44 -28.15 -6.02
CA VAL A 4 19.05 -27.73 -5.83
C VAL A 4 18.60 -26.86 -7.00
N PRO A 5 17.30 -26.69 -7.24
CA PRO A 5 16.81 -25.69 -8.19
C PRO A 5 17.25 -24.29 -7.79
N THR A 6 17.15 -23.35 -8.71
CA THR A 6 17.54 -21.94 -8.49
C THR A 6 16.36 -21.01 -8.73
N ILE A 7 16.33 -19.88 -8.02
CA ILE A 7 15.47 -18.73 -8.26
C ILE A 7 16.39 -17.53 -8.42
N GLU A 8 16.38 -16.86 -9.55
CA GLU A 8 17.24 -15.68 -9.76
C GLU A 8 16.78 -14.52 -8.88
N ASP A 9 15.51 -14.17 -8.97
CA ASP A 9 14.92 -13.10 -8.16
C ASP A 9 13.43 -13.31 -7.87
N VAL A 10 12.94 -12.53 -6.89
CA VAL A 10 11.52 -12.34 -6.58
C VAL A 10 11.22 -10.86 -6.73
N THR A 11 10.37 -10.49 -7.67
CA THR A 11 9.95 -9.11 -7.90
C THR A 11 8.60 -8.86 -7.26
N ILE A 12 8.45 -7.71 -6.63
CA ILE A 12 7.21 -7.29 -6.01
C ILE A 12 6.85 -5.89 -6.53
N THR A 13 5.67 -5.79 -7.17
CA THR A 13 5.22 -4.55 -7.80
C THR A 13 3.82 -4.15 -7.33
N GLU A 14 3.55 -2.83 -7.28
CA GLU A 14 2.23 -2.29 -6.99
C GLU A 14 1.31 -2.44 -8.19
N ARG A 15 0.15 -3.08 -7.98
CA ARG A 15 -0.86 -3.29 -9.04
C ARG A 15 -1.91 -2.19 -9.08
N THR A 16 -2.09 -1.45 -7.99
CA THR A 16 -3.04 -0.36 -7.93
C THR A 16 -2.46 0.86 -8.63
N ALA A 17 -2.85 1.09 -9.89
CA ALA A 17 -2.25 2.08 -10.79
C ALA A 17 -2.11 3.48 -10.16
N LYS A 18 -3.17 3.96 -9.47
CA LYS A 18 -3.14 5.26 -8.78
C LYS A 18 -2.11 5.33 -7.66
N LEU A 19 -1.89 4.24 -6.92
CA LEU A 19 -0.88 4.21 -5.86
C LEU A 19 0.53 4.18 -6.44
N ALA A 20 0.75 3.46 -7.52
CA ALA A 20 2.05 3.41 -8.19
C ALA A 20 2.55 4.78 -8.67
N GLU A 21 1.66 5.74 -8.88
CA GLU A 21 2.02 7.12 -9.24
C GLU A 21 2.53 7.95 -8.04
N PHE A 22 2.06 7.65 -6.82
CA PHE A 22 2.36 8.43 -5.62
C PHE A 22 3.38 7.79 -4.69
N ILE A 23 3.44 6.46 -4.68
CA ILE A 23 4.25 5.69 -3.75
C ILE A 23 5.52 5.23 -4.45
N PRO A 24 6.72 5.44 -3.88
CA PRO A 24 7.95 4.92 -4.44
C PRO A 24 7.93 3.39 -4.56
N ALA A 25 8.64 2.85 -5.54
CA ALA A 25 8.76 1.40 -5.73
C ALA A 25 9.15 0.68 -4.43
N ALA A 26 8.69 -0.56 -4.27
CA ALA A 26 8.88 -1.40 -3.09
C ALA A 26 8.24 -0.90 -1.79
N ASN A 27 7.37 0.12 -1.86
CA ASN A 27 6.51 0.55 -0.76
C ASN A 27 5.06 0.23 -1.08
N PHE A 28 4.29 -0.12 -0.06
CA PHE A 28 2.88 -0.51 -0.19
C PHE A 28 2.08 0.13 0.92
N VAL A 29 0.76 0.23 0.74
CA VAL A 29 -0.16 0.87 1.69
C VAL A 29 -1.22 -0.13 2.13
N LYS A 30 -1.36 -0.31 3.42
CA LYS A 30 -2.35 -1.21 4.02
C LYS A 30 -3.77 -0.90 3.52
N ASP A 31 -4.51 -1.97 3.19
CA ASP A 31 -5.89 -1.95 2.71
C ASP A 31 -6.10 -1.17 1.39
N LYS A 32 -5.01 -0.77 0.72
CA LYS A 32 -5.05 -0.01 -0.54
C LYS A 32 -4.22 -0.65 -1.65
N SER A 33 -3.08 -1.24 -1.30
CA SER A 33 -2.17 -1.86 -2.25
C SER A 33 -2.58 -3.30 -2.58
N VAL A 34 -2.37 -3.67 -3.83
CA VAL A 34 -2.32 -5.05 -4.28
C VAL A 34 -0.92 -5.31 -4.80
N MET A 35 -0.21 -6.21 -4.14
CA MET A 35 1.17 -6.57 -4.44
C MET A 35 1.19 -7.71 -5.44
N ARG A 36 1.76 -7.50 -6.62
CA ARG A 36 2.09 -8.61 -7.53
C ARG A 36 3.46 -9.13 -7.19
N VAL A 37 3.52 -10.41 -6.90
CA VAL A 37 4.75 -11.16 -6.64
C VAL A 37 5.02 -12.10 -7.80
N GLU A 38 6.23 -12.06 -8.33
CA GLU A 38 6.66 -12.88 -9.47
C GLU A 38 8.04 -13.49 -9.18
N THR A 39 8.21 -14.74 -9.55
CA THR A 39 9.54 -15.37 -9.61
C THR A 39 10.16 -15.16 -10.97
N SER A 40 11.41 -14.73 -11.02
CA SER A 40 12.17 -14.68 -12.26
C SER A 40 13.17 -15.82 -12.36
N ASN A 41 13.27 -16.39 -13.57
CA ASN A 41 14.28 -17.37 -13.96
C ASN A 41 14.46 -18.52 -12.96
N ALA A 42 13.34 -19.11 -12.53
CA ALA A 42 13.39 -20.32 -11.74
C ALA A 42 13.76 -21.51 -12.65
N ALA A 43 14.81 -22.21 -12.29
CA ALA A 43 15.34 -23.31 -13.10
C ALA A 43 15.65 -24.54 -12.22
N GLY A 44 15.31 -25.69 -12.76
CA GLY A 44 15.80 -26.98 -12.23
C GLY A 44 17.30 -27.14 -12.51
N SER A 45 17.94 -28.03 -11.80
CA SER A 45 19.36 -28.31 -12.00
C SER A 45 19.55 -29.75 -12.55
N HIS A 46 20.61 -29.95 -13.36
CA HIS A 46 20.99 -31.24 -13.90
C HIS A 46 19.84 -31.95 -14.64
N GLY A 47 19.17 -31.21 -15.55
CA GLY A 47 18.10 -31.75 -16.38
C GLY A 47 16.76 -31.98 -15.67
N SER A 48 16.55 -31.44 -14.46
CA SER A 48 15.24 -31.37 -13.83
C SER A 48 14.49 -30.10 -14.26
N ASN A 49 13.17 -30.16 -14.22
CA ASN A 49 12.30 -29.02 -14.50
C ASN A 49 11.62 -28.55 -13.21
N ILE A 50 11.22 -27.27 -13.12
CA ILE A 50 10.35 -26.80 -12.04
C ILE A 50 8.96 -27.37 -12.23
N VAL A 51 8.43 -28.02 -11.22
CA VAL A 51 7.09 -28.65 -11.22
C VAL A 51 6.10 -27.89 -10.34
N SER A 52 6.57 -27.09 -9.38
CA SER A 52 5.70 -26.22 -8.60
C SER A 52 6.43 -24.99 -8.11
N THR A 53 5.67 -23.90 -8.02
CA THR A 53 6.07 -22.64 -7.37
C THR A 53 5.02 -22.27 -6.34
N GLU A 54 5.46 -21.89 -5.16
CA GLU A 54 4.62 -21.42 -4.08
C GLU A 54 5.12 -20.03 -3.64
N LEU A 55 4.23 -19.05 -3.68
CA LEU A 55 4.48 -17.69 -3.24
C LEU A 55 3.75 -17.46 -1.91
N THR A 56 4.43 -16.87 -0.94
CA THR A 56 3.85 -16.60 0.37
C THR A 56 4.12 -15.14 0.76
N VAL A 57 3.08 -14.46 1.22
CA VAL A 57 3.16 -13.12 1.83
C VAL A 57 2.38 -13.17 3.14
N ASP A 58 3.06 -12.91 4.27
CA ASP A 58 2.50 -13.13 5.61
C ASP A 58 1.97 -14.57 5.74
N ASN A 59 0.66 -14.76 5.81
CA ASN A 59 -0.01 -16.07 5.88
C ASN A 59 -0.80 -16.44 4.61
N LEU A 60 -0.72 -15.61 3.57
CA LEU A 60 -1.38 -15.86 2.29
C LEU A 60 -0.45 -16.64 1.37
N VAL A 61 -0.99 -17.68 0.73
CA VAL A 61 -0.22 -18.57 -0.16
C VAL A 61 -0.89 -18.65 -1.52
N VAL A 62 -0.09 -18.48 -2.57
CA VAL A 62 -0.50 -18.70 -3.98
C VAL A 62 0.44 -19.72 -4.61
N ARG A 63 -0.14 -20.76 -5.21
CA ARG A 63 0.63 -21.83 -5.90
C ARG A 63 0.71 -21.55 -7.40
N ALA A 64 1.55 -20.59 -7.73
CA ALA A 64 1.84 -20.17 -9.10
C ALA A 64 3.17 -19.40 -9.13
N ALA A 65 3.75 -19.21 -10.30
CA ALA A 65 4.96 -18.39 -10.49
C ALA A 65 4.68 -16.87 -10.36
N VAL A 66 3.39 -16.49 -10.46
CA VAL A 66 2.89 -15.12 -10.33
C VAL A 66 1.65 -15.14 -9.43
N GLY A 67 1.57 -14.22 -8.48
CA GLY A 67 0.42 -14.09 -7.59
C GLY A 67 0.17 -12.64 -7.17
N ASP A 68 -1.10 -12.29 -6.97
CA ASP A 68 -1.51 -10.99 -6.44
C ASP A 68 -1.93 -11.15 -4.97
N PHE A 69 -1.39 -10.29 -4.10
CA PHE A 69 -1.61 -10.34 -2.66
C PHE A 69 -2.11 -8.97 -2.16
N PRO A 70 -3.24 -8.92 -1.45
CA PRO A 70 -3.68 -7.69 -0.80
C PRO A 70 -2.76 -7.33 0.38
N ALA A 71 -2.46 -6.05 0.55
CA ALA A 71 -1.68 -5.55 1.67
C ALA A 71 -2.57 -5.36 2.91
N ASN A 72 -2.92 -6.43 3.60
CA ASN A 72 -3.87 -6.41 4.72
C ASN A 72 -3.24 -6.04 6.08
N LYS A 73 -1.91 -6.03 6.16
CA LYS A 73 -1.16 -5.80 7.40
C LYS A 73 -0.04 -4.81 7.17
N ALA A 74 0.09 -3.83 8.06
CA ALA A 74 1.20 -2.88 8.06
C ALA A 74 2.45 -3.46 8.73
N GLY A 75 3.59 -2.93 8.37
CA GLY A 75 4.89 -3.31 8.92
C GLY A 75 5.84 -3.83 7.85
N ASN A 76 6.90 -4.47 8.32
CA ASN A 76 7.79 -5.21 7.43
C ASN A 76 7.21 -6.61 7.23
N LEU A 77 6.95 -6.98 5.99
CA LEU A 77 6.44 -8.29 5.63
C LEU A 77 7.50 -9.05 4.84
N GLU A 78 7.64 -10.32 5.13
CA GLU A 78 8.47 -11.22 4.34
C GLU A 78 7.64 -11.78 3.18
N VAL A 79 8.20 -11.66 1.98
CA VAL A 79 7.70 -12.28 0.76
C VAL A 79 8.62 -13.44 0.43
N THR A 80 8.08 -14.63 0.34
CA THR A 80 8.84 -15.85 0.09
C THR A 80 8.36 -16.54 -1.17
N ALA A 81 9.29 -16.94 -2.01
CA ALA A 81 9.06 -17.81 -3.15
C ALA A 81 9.78 -19.14 -2.93
N LYS A 82 9.06 -20.24 -3.05
CA LYS A 82 9.58 -21.60 -2.98
C LYS A 82 9.30 -22.33 -4.28
N VAL A 83 10.30 -22.92 -4.86
CA VAL A 83 10.17 -23.77 -6.05
C VAL A 83 10.55 -25.20 -5.73
N THR A 84 9.89 -26.15 -6.41
CA THR A 84 10.17 -27.58 -6.33
C THR A 84 10.44 -28.09 -7.73
N ASP A 85 11.50 -28.87 -7.89
CA ASP A 85 11.83 -29.49 -9.16
C ASP A 85 11.24 -30.90 -9.29
N SER A 86 11.34 -31.48 -10.48
CA SER A 86 10.82 -32.82 -10.82
C SER A 86 11.45 -33.98 -10.03
N ARG A 87 12.51 -33.70 -9.26
CA ARG A 87 13.16 -34.66 -8.36
C ARG A 87 12.79 -34.41 -6.89
N GLY A 88 11.82 -33.51 -6.62
CA GLY A 88 11.37 -33.18 -5.27
C GLY A 88 12.31 -32.25 -4.48
N ARG A 89 13.36 -31.72 -5.11
CA ARG A 89 14.29 -30.77 -4.44
C ARG A 89 13.71 -29.38 -4.47
N THR A 90 14.00 -28.60 -3.44
CA THR A 90 13.42 -27.26 -3.28
C THR A 90 14.49 -26.18 -3.18
N ALA A 91 14.14 -24.98 -3.60
CA ALA A 91 14.87 -23.76 -3.29
C ALA A 91 13.87 -22.67 -2.85
N THR A 92 14.33 -21.78 -2.00
CA THR A 92 13.54 -20.69 -1.44
C THR A 92 14.31 -19.40 -1.56
N LYS A 93 13.60 -18.33 -1.90
CA LYS A 93 14.12 -16.96 -1.91
C LYS A 93 13.13 -16.03 -1.23
N SER A 94 13.62 -15.14 -0.38
CA SER A 94 12.80 -14.19 0.37
C SER A 94 13.24 -12.76 0.14
N LYS A 95 12.29 -11.83 0.23
CA LYS A 95 12.52 -10.38 0.32
C LYS A 95 11.63 -9.79 1.42
N ILE A 96 12.13 -8.75 2.07
CA ILE A 96 11.35 -7.96 3.02
C ILE A 96 10.85 -6.71 2.29
N ILE A 97 9.56 -6.44 2.43
CA ILE A 97 8.90 -5.25 1.91
C ILE A 97 8.34 -4.40 3.05
N LYS A 98 8.12 -3.11 2.78
CA LYS A 98 7.45 -2.22 3.73
C LYS A 98 6.01 -1.97 3.32
N VAL A 99 5.07 -2.26 4.20
CA VAL A 99 3.67 -1.87 4.10
C VAL A 99 3.40 -0.78 5.13
N TRP A 100 3.02 0.39 4.66
CA TRP A 100 2.71 1.55 5.49
C TRP A 100 1.29 1.46 6.04
N ASP A 101 1.12 1.83 7.29
CA ASP A 101 -0.22 1.90 7.88
C ASP A 101 -1.02 3.05 7.27
N TYR A 102 -2.33 2.85 7.16
CA TYR A 102 -3.24 3.82 6.59
C TYR A 102 -4.63 3.70 7.22
N TYR A 103 -5.24 4.83 7.45
CA TYR A 103 -6.64 4.93 7.81
C TYR A 103 -7.33 6.01 6.96
N ALA A 104 -8.62 5.80 6.65
CA ALA A 104 -9.39 6.75 5.87
C ALA A 104 -9.54 8.09 6.61
N PRO A 105 -9.53 9.23 5.91
CA PRO A 105 -9.80 10.52 6.51
C PRO A 105 -11.15 10.53 7.23
N LYS A 106 -11.20 11.11 8.42
CA LYS A 106 -12.42 11.22 9.23
C LYS A 106 -12.52 12.61 9.83
N ILE A 107 -13.67 13.26 9.62
CA ILE A 107 -14.02 14.47 10.37
C ILE A 107 -14.40 14.04 11.80
N ILE A 108 -13.72 14.59 12.79
CA ILE A 108 -13.90 14.26 14.22
C ILE A 108 -14.57 15.38 14.98
N GLY A 109 -14.64 16.58 14.41
CA GLY A 109 -15.33 17.71 15.01
C GLY A 109 -15.72 18.75 13.97
N PHE A 110 -16.88 19.34 14.18
CA PHE A 110 -17.36 20.48 13.42
C PHE A 110 -18.08 21.43 14.36
N LEU A 111 -17.66 22.70 14.37
CA LEU A 111 -18.28 23.76 15.15
C LEU A 111 -18.49 24.97 14.25
N ALA A 112 -19.68 25.51 14.23
CA ALA A 112 -19.97 26.76 13.55
C ALA A 112 -20.57 27.77 14.53
N ASN A 113 -19.91 28.89 14.72
CA ASN A 113 -20.32 29.98 15.58
C ASN A 113 -20.59 31.24 14.78
N ARG A 114 -21.63 31.95 15.15
CA ARG A 114 -21.96 33.26 14.63
C ARG A 114 -21.33 34.34 15.50
N THR A 115 -20.58 35.25 14.89
CA THR A 115 -20.01 36.43 15.58
C THR A 115 -20.52 37.70 14.93
N GLY A 116 -20.53 38.79 15.70
CA GLY A 116 -20.95 40.11 15.23
C GLY A 116 -22.39 40.49 15.58
N ASN A 117 -22.63 41.78 15.66
CA ASN A 117 -23.92 42.41 15.97
C ASN A 117 -24.52 43.05 14.70
N GLY A 118 -25.86 43.03 14.61
CA GLY A 118 -26.59 43.70 13.52
C GLY A 118 -26.44 43.02 12.15
N THR A 119 -26.15 43.83 11.11
CA THR A 119 -26.06 43.35 9.72
C THR A 119 -24.71 42.71 9.38
N ASN A 120 -23.66 42.96 10.15
CA ASN A 120 -22.33 42.36 9.98
C ASN A 120 -22.23 41.05 10.74
N LYS A 121 -22.63 39.96 10.08
CA LYS A 121 -22.65 38.62 10.67
C LYS A 121 -21.62 37.72 9.99
N THR A 122 -20.61 37.34 10.76
CA THR A 122 -19.60 36.38 10.34
C THR A 122 -19.89 35.02 10.93
N ILE A 123 -19.77 33.97 10.15
CA ILE A 123 -19.81 32.59 10.63
C ILE A 123 -18.35 32.09 10.66
N ILE A 124 -17.92 31.66 11.83
CA ILE A 124 -16.65 30.99 12.01
C ILE A 124 -16.94 29.49 12.08
N ALA A 125 -16.45 28.75 11.11
CA ALA A 125 -16.52 27.30 11.08
C ALA A 125 -15.15 26.71 11.43
N THR A 126 -15.14 25.86 12.46
CA THR A 126 -13.95 25.10 12.86
C THR A 126 -14.18 23.63 12.56
N VAL A 127 -13.25 23.02 11.85
CA VAL A 127 -13.30 21.59 11.51
C VAL A 127 -12.06 20.92 12.05
N ALA A 128 -12.25 19.81 12.74
CA ALA A 128 -11.18 18.92 13.13
C ALA A 128 -11.29 17.61 12.33
N ALA A 129 -10.19 17.20 11.72
CA ALA A 129 -10.14 15.97 10.94
C ALA A 129 -8.88 15.15 11.28
N ASN A 130 -9.05 13.84 11.28
CA ASN A 130 -7.93 12.91 11.30
C ASN A 130 -7.61 12.47 9.87
N VAL A 131 -6.35 12.60 9.49
CA VAL A 131 -5.83 12.16 8.18
C VAL A 131 -4.59 11.32 8.45
N SER A 132 -4.52 10.16 7.81
CA SER A 132 -3.36 9.28 7.93
C SER A 132 -2.11 9.95 7.33
N PRO A 133 -1.07 10.25 8.12
CA PRO A 133 0.19 10.71 7.56
C PRO A 133 0.87 9.52 6.86
N LEU A 134 1.16 9.67 5.57
CA LEU A 134 1.90 8.69 4.79
C LEU A 134 3.27 9.30 4.43
N VAL A 135 4.15 9.36 5.42
CA VAL A 135 5.48 9.95 5.25
C VAL A 135 6.46 8.87 4.81
N ILE A 136 6.86 8.92 3.54
CA ILE A 136 7.83 8.01 2.94
C ILE A 136 9.01 8.86 2.46
N ASP A 137 10.21 8.50 2.90
CA ASP A 137 11.46 9.24 2.61
C ASP A 137 11.37 10.74 2.96
N GLY A 138 10.71 11.06 4.09
CA GLY A 138 10.52 12.43 4.56
C GLY A 138 9.46 13.26 3.81
N ILE A 139 8.77 12.66 2.84
CA ILE A 139 7.73 13.32 2.04
C ILE A 139 6.37 12.76 2.41
N ASN A 140 5.42 13.65 2.76
CA ASN A 140 4.03 13.24 2.94
C ASN A 140 3.41 12.90 1.57
N ARG A 141 3.12 11.62 1.35
CA ARG A 141 2.52 11.10 0.11
C ARG A 141 0.99 11.09 0.12
N ASN A 142 0.38 11.57 1.22
CA ASN A 142 -1.07 11.67 1.36
C ASN A 142 -1.51 13.12 1.60
N PRO A 143 -1.39 14.02 0.59
CA PRO A 143 -1.89 15.38 0.71
C PRO A 143 -3.41 15.37 0.81
N TYR A 144 -3.97 16.22 1.65
CA TYR A 144 -5.41 16.36 1.80
C TYR A 144 -5.85 17.81 1.59
N THR A 145 -7.11 17.97 1.19
CA THR A 145 -7.78 19.27 1.10
C THR A 145 -9.07 19.22 1.89
N LEU A 146 -9.26 20.18 2.77
CA LEU A 146 -10.52 20.39 3.46
C LEU A 146 -11.36 21.40 2.69
N LYS A 147 -12.60 21.04 2.37
CA LYS A 147 -13.57 21.95 1.74
C LYS A 147 -14.75 22.14 2.68
N ILE A 148 -15.13 23.39 2.93
CA ILE A 148 -16.32 23.76 3.67
C ILE A 148 -17.27 24.42 2.68
N GLN A 149 -18.51 23.93 2.59
CA GLN A 149 -19.54 24.48 1.73
C GLN A 149 -20.77 24.84 2.55
N GLN A 150 -21.26 26.07 2.37
CA GLN A 150 -22.56 26.48 2.89
C GLN A 150 -23.66 26.00 1.91
N LEU A 151 -24.62 25.26 2.41
CA LEU A 151 -25.82 24.91 1.63
C LEU A 151 -26.77 26.14 1.63
N GLY A 152 -27.09 26.64 0.44
CA GLY A 152 -28.10 27.71 0.27
C GLY A 152 -27.81 28.73 -0.81
N THR A 153 -26.81 29.55 -0.76
CA THR A 153 -26.67 30.63 -1.73
C THR A 153 -25.23 31.00 -2.14
N SER A 154 -24.21 30.48 -1.49
CA SER A 154 -22.82 30.77 -1.86
C SER A 154 -21.88 29.64 -1.43
N ALA A 155 -20.99 29.22 -2.31
CA ALA A 155 -19.90 28.37 -1.97
C ALA A 155 -18.73 29.23 -1.44
N PHE A 156 -18.18 28.83 -0.27
CA PHE A 156 -16.98 29.46 0.25
C PHE A 156 -15.82 28.47 0.13
N SER A 157 -14.72 28.89 -0.46
CA SER A 157 -13.46 28.15 -0.37
C SER A 157 -12.54 28.91 0.57
N TYR A 158 -12.06 28.25 1.61
CA TYR A 158 -11.08 28.81 2.52
C TYR A 158 -9.72 28.18 2.27
N PRO A 159 -8.63 28.96 2.39
CA PRO A 159 -7.30 28.39 2.36
C PRO A 159 -7.14 27.40 3.52
N VAL A 160 -6.57 26.25 3.23
CA VAL A 160 -6.19 25.29 4.27
C VAL A 160 -4.98 25.86 4.98
N LEU A 161 -5.11 26.13 6.27
CA LEU A 161 -3.94 26.42 7.11
C LEU A 161 -3.16 25.11 7.29
N SER A 162 -1.96 25.10 6.75
CA SER A 162 -1.00 23.99 6.87
C SER A 162 -0.37 23.95 8.26
#